data_2f1209310443ed98f998e0b16193694a
#
_entry.id   2f1209310443ed98f998e0b16193694a
#
_cell.length_a   1.000
_cell.length_b   1.000
_cell.length_c   1.000
_cell.angle_alpha   90.00
_cell.angle_beta   90.00
_cell.angle_gamma   90.00
#
_symmetry.space_group_name_H-M   'P 1'
#
loop_
_entity.id
_entity.type
_entity.pdbx_description
1 polymer ?
#
loop_
_entity_poly.entity_id
_entity_poly.type
_entity_poly.pdbx_seq_one_letter_code
_entity_poly.pdbx_strand_id
1 'polypeptide(L)'
;MRNRSKITTLESKFPLLSVEHGCIVSKDADVTVAFRVELPELFTVTSAEYETMHSTWHKAIKVLPNFTIVHKQDWFIKECYHTTCESGKEKPLSFLARASERHFNERPYLNHTVYLFITKSNRQRMAQQSSFSTLCRGHLLPKEITNEEEMVKFMESVDQFERILNDSELIKLTRMSEAELVGSREQAALLDRYFSLSDSRHGTLEDIRLGADLVRVGDNMLCLHTLSDTEDLPTTVSTDGRYERLSTDRSDCRLSFASPVGLMLPCNHIYNQYLFIEDSEANLQRFEKQARNMHSLARYSRSNQINEEWIQEYLNTAHSQGLTSIRAHFMSWHGVTMKRSYDKSRMMWVLHLP
;
A
#
# COMPACT_ATOMS: atom_id res chain seq x y z
N MET A 1 3.44 37.27 16.73
CA MET A 1 2.61 37.11 15.52
C MET A 1 1.73 35.87 15.67
N ARG A 2 0.41 36.03 15.83
CA ARG A 2 -0.54 34.92 15.87
C ARG A 2 -0.60 34.28 14.48
N ASN A 3 -0.09 33.05 14.32
CA ASN A 3 -0.32 32.25 13.13
C ASN A 3 -1.83 32.05 12.98
N ARG A 4 -2.47 32.77 12.10
CA ARG A 4 -3.86 32.50 11.70
C ARG A 4 -3.83 31.14 11.00
N SER A 5 -4.40 30.13 11.61
CA SER A 5 -4.65 28.83 10.99
C SER A 5 -5.47 29.06 9.71
N LYS A 6 -4.90 28.69 8.57
CA LYS A 6 -5.58 28.79 7.28
C LYS A 6 -6.61 27.64 7.22
N ILE A 7 -7.89 28.01 7.35
CA ILE A 7 -8.98 27.03 7.20
C ILE A 7 -9.22 26.85 5.70
N THR A 8 -9.15 25.62 5.23
CA THR A 8 -9.47 25.23 3.84
C THR A 8 -10.51 24.13 3.88
N THR A 9 -11.41 24.09 2.92
CA THR A 9 -12.37 22.99 2.80
C THR A 9 -11.66 21.72 2.36
N LEU A 10 -12.03 20.56 2.91
CA LEU A 10 -11.49 19.26 2.55
C LEU A 10 -11.66 18.99 1.04
N GLU A 11 -12.82 19.37 0.50
CA GLU A 11 -13.16 19.22 -0.92
C GLU A 11 -12.10 19.84 -1.87
N SER A 12 -11.54 21.03 -1.49
CA SER A 12 -10.51 21.68 -2.28
C SER A 12 -9.17 20.94 -2.27
N LYS A 13 -8.93 20.08 -1.28
CA LYS A 13 -7.70 19.31 -1.09
C LYS A 13 -7.85 17.85 -1.45
N PHE A 14 -9.08 17.38 -1.56
CA PHE A 14 -9.40 16.01 -1.84
C PHE A 14 -9.01 15.63 -3.28
N PRO A 15 -8.17 14.62 -3.49
CA PRO A 15 -7.64 14.31 -4.82
C PRO A 15 -8.65 13.58 -5.71
N LEU A 16 -9.74 13.03 -5.14
CA LEU A 16 -10.71 12.26 -5.90
C LEU A 16 -11.75 13.17 -6.57
N LEU A 17 -12.11 12.82 -7.79
CA LEU A 17 -13.13 13.49 -8.59
C LEU A 17 -14.47 12.75 -8.51
N SER A 18 -14.46 11.47 -8.86
CA SER A 18 -15.66 10.62 -8.90
C SER A 18 -15.29 9.15 -8.77
N VAL A 19 -16.32 8.33 -8.52
CA VAL A 19 -16.25 6.87 -8.64
C VAL A 19 -17.28 6.47 -9.67
N GLU A 20 -16.85 5.90 -10.77
CA GLU A 20 -17.69 5.54 -11.90
C GLU A 20 -17.27 4.19 -12.48
N HIS A 21 -18.22 3.37 -12.84
CA HIS A 21 -17.97 2.04 -13.43
C HIS A 21 -17.03 1.15 -12.59
N GLY A 22 -17.09 1.27 -11.26
CA GLY A 22 -16.21 0.54 -10.34
C GLY A 22 -14.75 1.03 -10.31
N CYS A 23 -14.47 2.18 -10.94
CA CYS A 23 -13.16 2.82 -10.93
C CYS A 23 -13.19 4.13 -10.16
N ILE A 24 -12.11 4.43 -9.46
CA ILE A 24 -11.90 5.71 -8.80
C ILE A 24 -11.16 6.63 -9.78
N VAL A 25 -11.73 7.80 -10.05
CA VAL A 25 -11.13 8.82 -10.92
C VAL A 25 -10.61 9.97 -10.07
N SER A 26 -9.34 10.32 -10.24
CA SER A 26 -8.72 11.45 -9.54
C SER A 26 -8.92 12.77 -10.28
N LYS A 27 -8.72 13.91 -9.57
CA LYS A 27 -8.72 15.26 -10.16
C LYS A 27 -7.59 15.46 -11.18
N ASP A 28 -6.55 14.66 -11.09
CA ASP A 28 -5.43 14.63 -12.03
C ASP A 28 -5.66 13.63 -13.18
N ALA A 29 -6.87 13.07 -13.25
CA ALA A 29 -7.32 12.12 -14.26
C ALA A 29 -6.59 10.75 -14.21
N ASP A 30 -6.05 10.34 -13.05
CA ASP A 30 -5.64 8.97 -12.84
C ASP A 30 -6.88 8.09 -12.65
N VAL A 31 -6.83 6.88 -13.17
CA VAL A 31 -7.90 5.90 -13.05
C VAL A 31 -7.41 4.73 -12.20
N THR A 32 -8.12 4.42 -11.13
CA THR A 32 -7.75 3.39 -10.17
C THR A 32 -8.80 2.32 -10.07
N VAL A 33 -8.39 1.06 -10.22
CA VAL A 33 -9.20 -0.12 -9.92
C VAL A 33 -8.85 -0.60 -8.52
N ALA A 34 -9.86 -0.84 -7.70
CA ALA A 34 -9.70 -1.26 -6.31
C ALA A 34 -10.11 -2.71 -6.11
N PHE A 35 -9.32 -3.45 -5.34
CA PHE A 35 -9.56 -4.84 -4.98
C PHE A 35 -9.50 -5.01 -3.47
N ARG A 36 -10.36 -5.89 -2.97
CA ARG A 36 -10.16 -6.53 -1.67
C ARG A 36 -9.35 -7.80 -1.88
N VAL A 37 -8.38 -8.02 -1.01
CA VAL A 37 -7.46 -9.15 -1.07
C VAL A 37 -7.73 -10.08 0.09
N GLU A 38 -7.98 -11.36 -0.21
CA GLU A 38 -8.04 -12.42 0.78
C GLU A 38 -6.71 -13.19 0.71
N LEU A 39 -6.03 -13.29 1.86
CA LEU A 39 -4.75 -13.97 2.01
C LEU A 39 -4.95 -15.23 2.86
N PRO A 40 -4.13 -16.26 2.68
CA PRO A 40 -4.16 -17.43 3.55
C PRO A 40 -3.68 -17.06 4.96
N GLU A 41 -4.08 -17.85 5.96
CA GLU A 41 -3.59 -17.67 7.31
C GLU A 41 -2.08 -17.97 7.38
N LEU A 42 -1.32 -17.05 7.98
CA LEU A 42 0.14 -17.07 7.99
C LEU A 42 0.75 -18.36 8.54
N PHE A 43 0.13 -18.92 9.59
CA PHE A 43 0.67 -20.10 10.28
C PHE A 43 0.32 -21.43 9.59
N THR A 44 -0.50 -21.40 8.54
CA THR A 44 -0.89 -22.57 7.77
C THR A 44 -0.11 -22.71 6.47
N VAL A 45 0.61 -21.67 6.06
CA VAL A 45 1.31 -21.61 4.77
C VAL A 45 2.69 -22.27 4.87
N THR A 46 2.97 -23.17 3.97
CA THR A 46 4.28 -23.84 3.84
C THR A 46 5.30 -22.93 3.13
N SER A 47 6.59 -23.26 3.27
CA SER A 47 7.66 -22.53 2.56
C SER A 47 7.48 -22.53 1.04
N ALA A 48 7.03 -23.65 0.47
CA ALA A 48 6.79 -23.76 -0.98
C ALA A 48 5.62 -22.87 -1.45
N GLU A 49 4.57 -22.75 -0.64
CA GLU A 49 3.44 -21.86 -0.92
C GLU A 49 3.86 -20.39 -0.84
N TYR A 50 4.75 -20.01 0.08
CA TYR A 50 5.32 -18.66 0.12
C TYR A 50 6.10 -18.33 -1.16
N GLU A 51 6.94 -19.24 -1.64
CA GLU A 51 7.66 -19.06 -2.89
C GLU A 51 6.71 -18.99 -4.10
N THR A 52 5.65 -19.79 -4.08
CA THR A 52 4.60 -19.74 -5.11
C THR A 52 3.87 -18.41 -5.10
N MET A 53 3.46 -17.89 -3.93
CA MET A 53 2.85 -16.58 -3.81
C MET A 53 3.78 -15.48 -4.34
N HIS A 54 5.06 -15.51 -3.96
CA HIS A 54 6.04 -14.53 -4.40
C HIS A 54 6.24 -14.57 -5.92
N SER A 55 6.42 -15.77 -6.50
CA SER A 55 6.59 -15.94 -7.95
C SER A 55 5.35 -15.50 -8.74
N THR A 56 4.16 -15.79 -8.21
CA THR A 56 2.88 -15.39 -8.82
C THR A 56 2.71 -13.87 -8.78
N TRP A 57 3.02 -13.25 -7.65
CA TRP A 57 3.01 -11.79 -7.49
C TRP A 57 3.96 -11.12 -8.49
N HIS A 58 5.17 -11.64 -8.63
CA HIS A 58 6.14 -11.14 -9.59
C HIS A 58 5.66 -11.27 -11.04
N LYS A 59 5.02 -12.41 -11.40
CA LYS A 59 4.43 -12.61 -12.74
C LYS A 59 3.28 -11.62 -12.98
N ALA A 60 2.42 -11.42 -11.99
CA ALA A 60 1.29 -10.51 -12.10
C ALA A 60 1.75 -9.05 -12.31
N ILE A 61 2.76 -8.59 -11.58
CA ILE A 61 3.31 -7.23 -11.76
C ILE A 61 3.87 -7.03 -13.17
N LYS A 62 4.53 -8.04 -13.75
CA LYS A 62 5.12 -7.94 -15.09
C LYS A 62 4.13 -7.74 -16.23
N VAL A 63 2.87 -8.06 -16.02
CA VAL A 63 1.81 -7.88 -17.02
C VAL A 63 1.32 -6.44 -17.10
N LEU A 64 1.51 -5.68 -16.03
CA LEU A 64 1.03 -4.31 -15.96
C LEU A 64 1.87 -3.37 -16.84
N PRO A 65 1.23 -2.43 -17.55
CA PRO A 65 1.93 -1.50 -18.43
C PRO A 65 2.79 -0.51 -17.64
N ASN A 66 3.75 0.09 -18.33
CA ASN A 66 4.56 1.20 -17.78
C ASN A 66 3.67 2.32 -17.26
N PHE A 67 4.13 3.01 -16.22
CA PHE A 67 3.42 4.11 -15.51
C PHE A 67 2.18 3.65 -14.75
N THR A 68 2.08 2.37 -14.45
CA THR A 68 1.11 1.83 -13.50
C THR A 68 1.67 1.94 -12.07
N ILE A 69 0.81 2.32 -11.16
CA ILE A 69 1.09 2.35 -9.72
C ILE A 69 0.30 1.21 -9.08
N VAL A 70 1.00 0.30 -8.43
CA VAL A 70 0.39 -0.75 -7.60
C VAL A 70 0.53 -0.31 -6.15
N HIS A 71 -0.58 -0.10 -5.48
CA HIS A 71 -0.63 0.34 -4.09
C HIS A 71 -1.35 -0.70 -3.25
N LYS A 72 -0.62 -1.37 -2.38
CA LYS A 72 -1.14 -2.31 -1.40
C LYS A 72 -1.30 -1.61 -0.06
N GLN A 73 -2.44 -1.79 0.58
CA GLN A 73 -2.73 -1.31 1.93
C GLN A 73 -3.07 -2.49 2.84
N ASP A 74 -2.34 -2.60 3.93
CA ASP A 74 -2.63 -3.53 5.02
C ASP A 74 -3.20 -2.72 6.20
N TRP A 75 -4.46 -2.97 6.50
CA TRP A 75 -5.19 -2.30 7.57
C TRP A 75 -5.23 -3.19 8.79
N PHE A 76 -4.71 -2.70 9.90
CA PHE A 76 -4.73 -3.36 11.19
C PHE A 76 -5.57 -2.51 12.14
N ILE A 77 -6.80 -2.95 12.40
CA ILE A 77 -7.76 -2.23 13.22
C ILE A 77 -8.14 -3.08 14.41
N LYS A 78 -8.13 -2.50 15.62
CA LYS A 78 -8.58 -3.17 16.82
C LYS A 78 -10.07 -3.36 16.80
N GLU A 79 -10.48 -4.61 16.86
CA GLU A 79 -11.86 -5.05 16.96
C GLU A 79 -12.04 -5.94 18.19
N CYS A 80 -13.26 -5.99 18.71
CA CYS A 80 -13.67 -6.94 19.72
C CYS A 80 -14.55 -7.99 19.05
N TYR A 81 -14.35 -9.23 19.42
CA TYR A 81 -15.22 -10.30 18.97
C TYR A 81 -16.62 -10.09 19.58
N HIS A 82 -17.62 -10.04 18.74
CA HIS A 82 -19.02 -10.00 19.15
C HIS A 82 -19.70 -11.26 18.67
N THR A 83 -20.08 -12.11 19.61
CA THR A 83 -20.89 -13.29 19.27
C THR A 83 -22.24 -12.82 18.74
N THR A 84 -22.51 -13.03 17.46
CA THR A 84 -23.85 -12.93 16.92
C THR A 84 -24.66 -14.16 17.36
N CYS A 85 -25.06 -14.19 18.62
CA CYS A 85 -26.08 -15.13 19.05
C CYS A 85 -27.39 -14.74 18.35
N GLU A 86 -27.75 -15.46 17.27
CA GLU A 86 -29.10 -15.38 16.74
C GLU A 86 -30.05 -15.76 17.87
N SER A 87 -30.69 -14.74 18.40
CA SER A 87 -31.66 -14.84 19.48
C SER A 87 -32.81 -15.74 19.06
N GLY A 88 -32.85 -16.96 19.55
CA GLY A 88 -34.02 -17.78 19.34
C GLY A 88 -34.00 -19.23 19.84
N LYS A 89 -32.86 -19.87 19.98
CA LYS A 89 -32.79 -21.29 20.43
C LYS A 89 -31.52 -21.55 21.23
N GLU A 90 -31.34 -20.85 22.32
CA GLU A 90 -30.18 -21.06 23.19
C GLU A 90 -30.38 -22.32 24.05
N LYS A 91 -29.65 -23.36 23.71
CA LYS A 91 -29.25 -24.34 24.75
C LYS A 91 -28.30 -23.63 25.70
N PRO A 92 -28.46 -23.80 27.02
CA PRO A 92 -27.56 -23.19 27.99
C PRO A 92 -26.12 -23.58 27.68
N LEU A 93 -25.29 -22.59 27.34
CA LEU A 93 -23.87 -22.79 27.07
C LEU A 93 -23.18 -23.45 28.26
N SER A 94 -22.30 -24.38 28.02
CA SER A 94 -21.46 -25.01 29.05
C SER A 94 -20.60 -23.94 29.74
N PHE A 95 -20.12 -24.22 30.94
CA PHE A 95 -19.20 -23.33 31.66
C PHE A 95 -17.97 -22.95 30.80
N LEU A 96 -17.40 -23.92 30.10
CA LEU A 96 -16.23 -23.73 29.25
C LEU A 96 -16.57 -22.79 28.05
N ALA A 97 -17.69 -23.03 27.41
CA ALA A 97 -18.12 -22.19 26.28
C ALA A 97 -18.34 -20.73 26.72
N ARG A 98 -18.98 -20.51 27.89
CA ARG A 98 -19.15 -19.13 28.43
C ARG A 98 -17.83 -18.49 28.82
N ALA A 99 -16.88 -19.25 29.34
CA ALA A 99 -15.55 -18.75 29.69
C ALA A 99 -14.77 -18.37 28.42
N SER A 100 -14.87 -19.15 27.33
CA SER A 100 -14.27 -18.85 26.04
C SER A 100 -14.88 -17.61 25.41
N GLU A 101 -16.21 -17.51 25.36
CA GLU A 101 -16.88 -16.32 24.82
C GLU A 101 -16.47 -15.05 25.59
N ARG A 102 -16.46 -15.10 26.92
CA ARG A 102 -15.99 -13.97 27.72
C ARG A 102 -14.55 -13.59 27.39
N HIS A 103 -13.66 -14.58 27.24
CA HIS A 103 -12.25 -14.36 26.91
C HIS A 103 -12.08 -13.62 25.60
N PHE A 104 -12.80 -14.01 24.55
CA PHE A 104 -12.71 -13.38 23.23
C PHE A 104 -13.44 -12.05 23.17
N ASN A 105 -14.57 -11.87 23.87
CA ASN A 105 -15.31 -10.62 23.90
C ASN A 105 -14.59 -9.51 24.69
N GLU A 106 -13.84 -9.87 25.75
CA GLU A 106 -13.14 -8.90 26.59
C GLU A 106 -11.77 -8.49 26.03
N ARG A 107 -11.24 -9.21 25.03
CA ARG A 107 -9.90 -8.97 24.50
C ARG A 107 -9.97 -8.45 23.07
N PRO A 108 -9.55 -7.19 22.84
CA PRO A 108 -9.45 -6.69 21.48
C PRO A 108 -8.33 -7.43 20.73
N TYR A 109 -8.59 -7.72 19.47
CA TYR A 109 -7.60 -8.24 18.53
C TYR A 109 -7.40 -7.24 17.39
N LEU A 110 -6.30 -7.37 16.65
CA LEU A 110 -6.07 -6.60 15.44
C LEU A 110 -6.64 -7.38 14.25
N ASN A 111 -7.70 -6.85 13.67
CA ASN A 111 -8.24 -7.38 12.43
C ASN A 111 -7.37 -6.89 11.27
N HIS A 112 -6.94 -7.82 10.41
CA HIS A 112 -6.14 -7.52 9.24
C HIS A 112 -6.98 -7.59 7.98
N THR A 113 -7.12 -6.45 7.30
CA THR A 113 -7.82 -6.36 6.01
C THR A 113 -6.87 -5.80 4.97
N VAL A 114 -6.85 -6.39 3.79
CA VAL A 114 -5.92 -6.00 2.72
C VAL A 114 -6.68 -5.45 1.53
N TYR A 115 -6.23 -4.30 1.05
CA TYR A 115 -6.72 -3.66 -0.17
C TYR A 115 -5.58 -3.50 -1.16
N LEU A 116 -5.91 -3.60 -2.44
CA LEU A 116 -4.98 -3.42 -3.53
C LEU A 116 -5.59 -2.46 -4.56
N PHE A 117 -4.83 -1.44 -4.90
CA PHE A 117 -5.22 -0.43 -5.87
C PHE A 117 -4.26 -0.45 -7.04
N ILE A 118 -4.79 -0.55 -8.25
CA ILE A 118 -4.00 -0.46 -9.48
C ILE A 118 -4.41 0.81 -10.21
N THR A 119 -3.48 1.73 -10.32
CA THR A 119 -3.72 3.07 -10.86
C THR A 119 -2.98 3.25 -12.17
N LYS A 120 -3.69 3.62 -13.23
CA LYS A 120 -3.08 4.16 -14.45
C LYS A 120 -2.74 5.61 -14.20
N SER A 121 -1.45 5.91 -14.19
CA SER A 121 -0.96 7.28 -14.03
C SER A 121 -0.47 7.86 -15.36
N ASN A 122 -0.48 9.17 -15.50
CA ASN A 122 -0.03 9.83 -16.71
C ASN A 122 1.50 10.04 -16.70
N ARG A 123 2.17 9.65 -17.78
CA ARG A 123 3.60 9.85 -18.00
C ARG A 123 4.05 11.30 -17.82
N GLN A 124 3.23 12.26 -18.27
CA GLN A 124 3.57 13.68 -18.24
C GLN A 124 3.55 14.30 -16.83
N ARG A 125 2.92 13.63 -15.86
CA ARG A 125 2.83 14.12 -14.47
C ARG A 125 4.19 14.28 -13.81
N MET A 126 5.17 13.45 -14.20
CA MET A 126 6.54 13.54 -13.69
C MET A 126 7.40 14.59 -14.41
N ALA A 127 7.05 14.94 -15.65
CA ALA A 127 7.88 15.82 -16.50
C ALA A 127 7.39 17.28 -16.53
N GLN A 128 6.14 17.53 -16.16
CA GLN A 128 5.53 18.85 -16.33
C GLN A 128 4.90 19.36 -15.03
N GLN A 129 5.71 19.84 -14.13
CA GLN A 129 5.33 21.02 -13.36
C GLN A 129 5.39 22.24 -14.33
N SER A 130 4.54 22.24 -15.35
CA SER A 130 4.48 23.37 -16.24
C SER A 130 3.72 24.50 -15.54
N SER A 131 4.37 25.63 -15.41
CA SER A 131 3.83 26.89 -14.93
C SER A 131 2.74 27.51 -15.83
N PHE A 132 2.26 26.79 -16.84
CA PHE A 132 1.18 27.25 -17.71
C PHE A 132 -0.18 27.07 -17.01
N SER A 133 -0.92 28.18 -17.00
CA SER A 133 -2.30 28.23 -16.51
C SER A 133 -3.18 27.18 -17.18
N THR A 134 -4.03 26.51 -16.37
CA THR A 134 -5.08 25.59 -16.84
C THR A 134 -6.05 26.22 -17.86
N LEU A 135 -6.15 27.54 -17.89
CA LEU A 135 -6.94 28.32 -18.89
C LEU A 135 -6.44 28.16 -20.33
N CYS A 136 -5.17 27.79 -20.52
CA CYS A 136 -4.58 27.60 -21.84
C CYS A 136 -4.62 26.16 -22.35
N ARG A 137 -5.17 25.23 -21.56
CA ARG A 137 -5.32 23.81 -21.96
C ARG A 137 -6.65 23.63 -22.67
N GLY A 138 -6.61 23.14 -23.90
CA GLY A 138 -7.81 22.83 -24.70
C GLY A 138 -8.66 21.66 -24.12
N HIS A 139 -8.08 20.87 -23.20
CA HIS A 139 -8.76 19.75 -22.52
C HIS A 139 -8.34 19.73 -21.05
N LEU A 140 -9.32 19.52 -20.17
CA LEU A 140 -9.11 19.31 -18.73
C LEU A 140 -8.43 17.96 -18.43
N LEU A 141 -8.63 16.99 -19.30
CA LEU A 141 -8.09 15.64 -19.18
C LEU A 141 -6.91 15.48 -20.17
N PRO A 142 -5.80 14.83 -19.75
CA PRO A 142 -4.73 14.46 -20.67
C PRO A 142 -5.25 13.56 -21.79
N LYS A 143 -4.75 13.78 -23.01
CA LYS A 143 -5.15 12.97 -24.17
C LYS A 143 -4.96 11.47 -23.99
N GLU A 144 -3.96 11.08 -23.19
CA GLU A 144 -3.64 9.67 -22.90
C GLU A 144 -4.72 8.98 -22.09
N ILE A 145 -5.50 9.70 -21.29
CA ILE A 145 -6.61 9.12 -20.52
C ILE A 145 -7.92 9.15 -21.30
N THR A 146 -8.04 10.12 -22.22
CA THR A 146 -9.17 10.16 -23.16
C THR A 146 -8.97 9.20 -24.34
N ASN A 147 -7.79 8.56 -24.46
CA ASN A 147 -7.57 7.54 -25.47
C ASN A 147 -8.20 6.21 -25.02
N GLU A 148 -9.33 5.90 -25.65
CA GLU A 148 -10.11 4.69 -25.39
C GLU A 148 -9.26 3.41 -25.55
N GLU A 149 -8.38 3.37 -26.56
CA GLU A 149 -7.51 2.20 -26.79
C GLU A 149 -6.53 1.95 -25.62
N GLU A 150 -5.95 3.00 -25.05
CA GLU A 150 -5.06 2.87 -23.90
C GLU A 150 -5.79 2.47 -22.63
N MET A 151 -7.02 2.95 -22.47
CA MET A 151 -7.87 2.55 -21.35
C MET A 151 -8.26 1.08 -21.45
N VAL A 152 -8.65 0.62 -22.64
CA VAL A 152 -8.96 -0.80 -22.90
C VAL A 152 -7.75 -1.67 -22.60
N LYS A 153 -6.57 -1.33 -23.13
CA LYS A 153 -5.32 -2.06 -22.84
C LYS A 153 -4.99 -2.11 -21.35
N PHE A 154 -5.20 -1.00 -20.64
CA PHE A 154 -4.99 -0.98 -19.20
C PHE A 154 -5.95 -1.92 -18.48
N MET A 155 -7.25 -1.87 -18.82
CA MET A 155 -8.24 -2.76 -18.20
C MET A 155 -7.98 -4.22 -18.51
N GLU A 156 -7.60 -4.56 -19.75
CA GLU A 156 -7.18 -5.92 -20.12
C GLU A 156 -5.97 -6.40 -19.30
N SER A 157 -4.99 -5.51 -19.06
CA SER A 157 -3.83 -5.84 -18.23
C SER A 157 -4.22 -6.04 -16.76
N VAL A 158 -5.17 -5.26 -16.26
CA VAL A 158 -5.73 -5.43 -14.90
C VAL A 158 -6.51 -6.73 -14.80
N ASP A 159 -7.30 -7.10 -15.81
CA ASP A 159 -8.00 -8.39 -15.87
C ASP A 159 -7.04 -9.57 -15.87
N GLN A 160 -5.94 -9.45 -16.61
CA GLN A 160 -4.89 -10.46 -16.63
C GLN A 160 -4.16 -10.57 -15.29
N PHE A 161 -3.84 -9.43 -14.67
CA PHE A 161 -3.26 -9.37 -13.34
C PHE A 161 -4.14 -10.08 -12.30
N GLU A 162 -5.44 -9.75 -12.27
CA GLU A 162 -6.42 -10.37 -11.38
C GLU A 162 -6.48 -11.89 -11.59
N ARG A 163 -6.53 -12.34 -12.84
CA ARG A 163 -6.58 -13.76 -13.19
C ARG A 163 -5.35 -14.51 -12.71
N ILE A 164 -4.13 -13.97 -12.96
CA ILE A 164 -2.88 -14.62 -12.53
C ILE A 164 -2.86 -14.83 -11.02
N LEU A 165 -3.34 -13.87 -10.24
CA LEU A 165 -3.36 -14.01 -8.78
C LEU A 165 -4.43 -14.98 -8.31
N ASN A 166 -5.64 -14.90 -8.87
CA ASN A 166 -6.75 -15.80 -8.51
C ASN A 166 -6.46 -17.25 -8.90
N ASP A 167 -5.81 -17.49 -10.04
CA ASP A 167 -5.45 -18.85 -10.49
C ASP A 167 -4.41 -19.53 -9.58
N SER A 168 -3.73 -18.78 -8.72
CA SER A 168 -2.80 -19.35 -7.73
C SER A 168 -3.51 -20.04 -6.55
N GLU A 169 -4.79 -19.78 -6.35
CA GLU A 169 -5.60 -20.23 -5.20
C GLU A 169 -5.08 -19.75 -3.83
N LEU A 170 -3.92 -19.08 -3.78
CA LEU A 170 -3.28 -18.58 -2.56
C LEU A 170 -3.62 -17.10 -2.29
N ILE A 171 -3.84 -16.33 -3.34
CA ILE A 171 -4.18 -14.90 -3.25
C ILE A 171 -5.48 -14.72 -4.03
N LYS A 172 -6.55 -14.33 -3.34
CA LYS A 172 -7.83 -14.08 -3.99
C LYS A 172 -8.12 -12.59 -4.05
N LEU A 173 -8.31 -12.09 -5.25
CA LEU A 173 -8.72 -10.73 -5.52
C LEU A 173 -10.21 -10.67 -5.83
N THR A 174 -10.89 -9.72 -5.21
CA THR A 174 -12.29 -9.40 -5.51
C THR A 174 -12.39 -7.91 -5.80
N ARG A 175 -12.85 -7.53 -6.99
CA ARG A 175 -13.07 -6.12 -7.33
C ARG A 175 -14.11 -5.50 -6.43
N MET A 176 -13.81 -4.31 -5.98
CA MET A 176 -14.72 -3.54 -5.15
C MET A 176 -15.78 -2.86 -6.02
N SER A 177 -17.02 -2.99 -5.61
CA SER A 177 -18.14 -2.28 -6.23
C SER A 177 -18.16 -0.81 -5.84
N GLU A 178 -18.88 0.00 -6.60
CA GLU A 178 -19.07 1.43 -6.30
C GLU A 178 -19.66 1.65 -4.90
N ALA A 179 -20.61 0.82 -4.49
CA ALA A 179 -21.20 0.88 -3.15
C ALA A 179 -20.22 0.58 -2.03
N GLU A 180 -19.25 -0.31 -2.25
CA GLU A 180 -18.18 -0.62 -1.30
C GLU A 180 -17.12 0.48 -1.24
N LEU A 181 -16.97 1.26 -2.30
CA LEU A 181 -16.01 2.37 -2.37
C LEU A 181 -16.57 3.66 -1.76
N VAL A 182 -17.77 4.06 -2.18
CA VAL A 182 -18.38 5.35 -1.79
C VAL A 182 -19.26 5.21 -0.56
N GLY A 183 -19.87 4.04 -0.35
CA GLY A 183 -20.78 3.78 0.75
C GLY A 183 -22.20 4.30 0.57
N SER A 184 -22.98 4.09 1.61
CA SER A 184 -24.35 4.56 1.71
C SER A 184 -24.58 5.22 3.07
N ARG A 185 -25.76 5.84 3.27
CA ARG A 185 -26.11 6.41 4.58
C ARG A 185 -26.13 5.39 5.72
N GLU A 186 -26.28 4.10 5.38
CA GLU A 186 -26.41 3.02 6.34
C GLU A 186 -25.11 2.24 6.55
N GLN A 187 -24.19 2.30 5.57
CA GLN A 187 -22.94 1.54 5.60
C GLN A 187 -21.76 2.43 5.17
N ALA A 188 -20.80 2.59 6.05
CA ALA A 188 -19.55 3.28 5.74
C ALA A 188 -18.74 2.47 4.72
N ALA A 189 -18.29 3.13 3.67
CA ALA A 189 -17.43 2.54 2.65
C ALA A 189 -15.95 2.70 2.96
N LEU A 190 -15.12 2.19 2.06
CA LEU A 190 -13.66 2.27 2.18
C LEU A 190 -13.17 3.71 2.33
N LEU A 191 -13.67 4.64 1.52
CA LEU A 191 -13.26 6.04 1.54
C LEU A 191 -13.68 6.73 2.85
N ASP A 192 -14.88 6.44 3.36
CA ASP A 192 -15.34 6.97 4.65
C ASP A 192 -14.46 6.44 5.79
N ARG A 193 -14.18 5.16 5.81
CA ARG A 193 -13.33 4.50 6.82
C ARG A 193 -11.91 5.01 6.79
N TYR A 194 -11.37 5.29 5.61
CA TYR A 194 -10.02 5.84 5.44
C TYR A 194 -9.87 7.21 6.09
N PHE A 195 -10.91 8.05 6.02
CA PHE A 195 -10.88 9.39 6.63
C PHE A 195 -11.28 9.42 8.10
N SER A 196 -12.15 8.51 8.54
CA SER A 196 -12.56 8.45 9.93
C SER A 196 -11.63 7.63 10.82
N LEU A 197 -10.89 6.68 10.25
CA LEU A 197 -10.07 5.66 10.93
C LEU A 197 -10.87 4.91 12.03
N SER A 198 -12.16 4.90 11.92
CA SER A 198 -13.08 4.23 12.83
C SER A 198 -14.13 3.46 12.05
N ASP A 199 -14.61 2.37 12.62
CA ASP A 199 -15.75 1.62 12.11
C ASP A 199 -17.10 2.29 12.41
N SER A 200 -17.10 3.54 12.87
CA SER A 200 -18.34 4.25 13.17
C SER A 200 -19.18 4.35 11.90
N ARG A 201 -20.32 3.70 11.92
CA ARG A 201 -21.32 3.60 10.83
C ARG A 201 -21.95 4.95 10.43
N HIS A 202 -21.52 6.03 11.04
CA HIS A 202 -21.98 7.38 10.77
C HIS A 202 -20.79 8.21 10.32
N GLY A 203 -20.56 8.21 9.00
CA GLY A 203 -19.49 8.95 8.35
C GLY A 203 -19.67 10.46 8.39
N THR A 204 -19.61 11.06 9.57
CA THR A 204 -19.31 12.49 9.68
C THR A 204 -17.80 12.61 9.60
N LEU A 205 -17.32 13.22 8.51
CA LEU A 205 -15.93 13.60 8.39
C LEU A 205 -15.58 14.56 9.54
N GLU A 206 -14.64 14.15 10.38
CA GLU A 206 -14.14 14.97 11.46
C GLU A 206 -13.13 16.00 10.96
N ASP A 207 -12.94 17.08 11.71
CA ASP A 207 -11.96 18.12 11.37
C ASP A 207 -10.54 17.55 11.32
N ILE A 208 -9.84 17.79 10.21
CA ILE A 208 -8.42 17.44 10.07
C ILE A 208 -7.57 18.64 10.45
N ARG A 209 -6.72 18.49 11.46
CA ARG A 209 -5.78 19.51 11.93
C ARG A 209 -4.35 19.05 11.66
N LEU A 210 -3.66 19.78 10.80
CA LEU A 210 -2.24 19.53 10.48
C LEU A 210 -1.38 20.33 11.46
N GLY A 211 -0.65 19.65 12.32
CA GLY A 211 0.38 20.22 13.20
C GLY A 211 1.79 19.97 12.63
N ALA A 212 2.80 20.52 13.28
CA ALA A 212 4.20 20.32 12.87
C ALA A 212 4.65 18.86 13.04
N ASP A 213 4.19 18.19 14.10
CA ASP A 213 4.63 16.84 14.47
C ASP A 213 3.53 15.78 14.33
N LEU A 214 2.27 16.21 14.20
CA LEU A 214 1.10 15.34 14.28
C LEU A 214 0.00 15.81 13.35
N VAL A 215 -0.72 14.85 12.81
CA VAL A 215 -2.03 15.07 12.18
C VAL A 215 -3.10 14.65 13.17
N ARG A 216 -4.12 15.48 13.38
CA ARG A 216 -5.31 15.15 14.15
C ARG A 216 -6.50 14.99 13.25
N VAL A 217 -7.26 13.92 13.45
CA VAL A 217 -8.56 13.69 12.83
C VAL A 217 -9.55 13.49 13.97
N GLY A 218 -10.34 14.52 14.26
CA GLY A 218 -11.16 14.55 15.45
C GLY A 218 -10.35 14.39 16.74
N ASP A 219 -10.68 13.37 17.53
CA ASP A 219 -9.97 13.00 18.75
C ASP A 219 -8.77 12.07 18.51
N ASN A 220 -8.62 11.55 17.29
CA ASN A 220 -7.54 10.64 16.95
C ASN A 220 -6.28 11.41 16.54
N MET A 221 -5.14 10.94 17.00
CA MET A 221 -3.84 11.44 16.57
C MET A 221 -3.22 10.44 15.60
N LEU A 222 -2.78 10.96 14.44
CA LEU A 222 -2.10 10.21 13.40
C LEU A 222 -0.62 10.56 13.38
N CYS A 223 0.22 9.55 13.27
CA CYS A 223 1.64 9.68 13.00
C CYS A 223 1.95 8.97 11.68
N LEU A 224 2.73 9.62 10.85
CA LEU A 224 3.19 9.10 9.58
C LEU A 224 4.67 8.75 9.69
N HIS A 225 5.01 7.53 9.31
CA HIS A 225 6.39 7.06 9.19
C HIS A 225 6.65 6.64 7.75
N THR A 226 7.73 7.11 7.18
CA THR A 226 8.17 6.76 5.82
C THR A 226 9.61 6.29 5.86
N LEU A 227 9.95 5.34 5.01
CA LEU A 227 11.34 5.01 4.71
C LEU A 227 11.84 6.04 3.71
N SER A 228 12.66 6.98 4.15
CA SER A 228 13.15 8.09 3.34
C SER A 228 14.62 7.96 2.96
N ASP A 229 15.40 7.30 3.79
CA ASP A 229 16.83 7.14 3.56
C ASP A 229 17.20 5.73 3.08
N THR A 230 18.14 5.66 2.15
CA THR A 230 18.63 4.37 1.63
C THR A 230 19.38 3.58 2.70
N GLU A 231 19.89 4.25 3.73
CA GLU A 231 20.55 3.62 4.88
C GLU A 231 19.58 2.84 5.78
N ASP A 232 18.28 3.19 5.73
CA ASP A 232 17.22 2.48 6.46
C ASP A 232 16.82 1.18 5.77
N LEU A 233 17.29 0.95 4.54
CA LEU A 233 16.99 -0.26 3.77
C LEU A 233 18.04 -1.33 4.05
N PRO A 234 17.64 -2.61 4.11
CA PRO A 234 18.60 -3.70 4.20
C PRO A 234 19.50 -3.72 2.96
N THR A 235 20.76 -4.06 3.14
CA THR A 235 21.75 -4.15 2.05
C THR A 235 21.42 -5.23 1.02
N THR A 236 20.67 -6.25 1.45
CA THR A 236 20.19 -7.34 0.60
C THR A 236 18.73 -7.64 0.95
N VAL A 237 17.93 -7.81 -0.08
CA VAL A 237 16.54 -8.29 0.06
C VAL A 237 16.50 -9.71 -0.47
N SER A 238 16.27 -10.69 0.42
CA SER A 238 16.08 -12.08 0.04
C SER A 238 14.62 -12.48 0.13
N THR A 239 14.22 -13.45 -0.69
CA THR A 239 12.90 -14.07 -0.59
C THR A 239 12.73 -14.91 0.67
N ASP A 240 13.85 -15.22 1.34
CA ASP A 240 13.93 -16.08 2.53
C ASP A 240 13.93 -15.27 3.85
N GLY A 241 13.54 -14.00 3.82
CA GLY A 241 13.44 -13.17 5.00
C GLY A 241 12.54 -13.80 6.07
N ARG A 242 13.17 -14.29 7.14
CA ARG A 242 12.49 -14.95 8.27
C ARG A 242 12.40 -13.97 9.42
N TYR A 243 11.21 -13.88 10.03
CA TYR A 243 11.04 -13.09 11.25
C TYR A 243 11.31 -13.98 12.48
N GLU A 244 12.51 -13.90 13.03
CA GLU A 244 12.98 -14.82 14.07
C GLU A 244 12.19 -14.79 15.38
N ARG A 245 11.64 -13.62 15.77
CA ARG A 245 10.85 -13.49 17.01
C ARG A 245 9.51 -14.24 16.98
N LEU A 246 8.95 -14.46 15.79
CA LEU A 246 7.71 -15.20 15.59
C LEU A 246 7.92 -16.60 15.06
N SER A 247 9.10 -16.88 14.51
CA SER A 247 9.43 -18.20 14.01
C SER A 247 9.73 -19.14 15.16
N THR A 248 9.28 -20.38 15.03
CA THR A 248 9.54 -21.48 15.97
C THR A 248 10.27 -22.59 15.24
N ASP A 249 10.76 -23.61 15.97
CA ASP A 249 11.40 -24.77 15.37
C ASP A 249 10.46 -25.58 14.43
N ARG A 250 9.17 -25.33 14.52
CA ARG A 250 8.13 -26.05 13.75
C ARG A 250 7.43 -25.19 12.70
N SER A 251 7.60 -23.88 12.74
CA SER A 251 6.88 -22.97 11.86
C SER A 251 7.70 -21.71 11.62
N ASP A 252 7.97 -21.42 10.36
CA ASP A 252 8.66 -20.21 9.92
C ASP A 252 7.64 -19.12 9.64
N CYS A 253 7.77 -17.99 10.34
CA CYS A 253 7.05 -16.77 9.97
C CYS A 253 7.91 -15.96 9.02
N ARG A 254 7.56 -15.96 7.73
CA ARG A 254 8.30 -15.24 6.69
C ARG A 254 7.69 -13.87 6.43
N LEU A 255 8.55 -12.88 6.24
CA LEU A 255 8.15 -11.57 5.73
C LEU A 255 7.88 -11.69 4.24
N SER A 256 6.65 -11.46 3.85
CA SER A 256 6.22 -11.60 2.46
C SER A 256 5.05 -10.65 2.16
N PHE A 257 4.52 -10.76 0.95
CA PHE A 257 3.27 -10.08 0.59
C PHE A 257 2.12 -10.36 1.57
N ALA A 258 2.02 -11.59 2.09
CA ALA A 258 0.97 -12.00 3.02
C ALA A 258 1.25 -11.60 4.49
N SER A 259 2.51 -11.40 4.87
CA SER A 259 2.91 -11.05 6.23
C SER A 259 3.73 -9.78 6.27
N PRO A 260 3.09 -8.62 6.23
CA PRO A 260 3.77 -7.33 6.24
C PRO A 260 4.41 -7.04 7.61
N VAL A 261 5.43 -6.19 7.59
CA VAL A 261 6.16 -5.74 8.80
C VAL A 261 5.21 -5.17 9.85
N GLY A 262 4.12 -4.54 9.43
CA GLY A 262 3.10 -3.97 10.31
C GLY A 262 2.40 -4.96 11.24
N LEU A 263 2.40 -6.26 10.92
CA LEU A 263 1.79 -7.31 11.74
C LEU A 263 2.27 -7.31 13.21
N MET A 264 3.48 -6.78 13.44
CA MET A 264 4.11 -6.76 14.76
C MET A 264 3.68 -5.60 15.66
N LEU A 265 2.91 -4.66 15.16
CA LEU A 265 2.52 -3.46 15.90
C LEU A 265 1.20 -3.69 16.64
N PRO A 266 1.11 -3.46 17.96
CA PRO A 266 -0.09 -3.69 18.74
C PRO A 266 -1.07 -2.49 18.72
N CYS A 267 -1.01 -1.63 17.74
CA CYS A 267 -1.86 -0.44 17.61
C CYS A 267 -2.59 -0.42 16.27
N ASN A 268 -3.63 0.41 16.16
CA ASN A 268 -4.29 0.68 14.89
C ASN A 268 -3.29 1.34 13.94
N HIS A 269 -3.13 0.77 12.75
CA HIS A 269 -2.26 1.34 11.74
C HIS A 269 -2.64 0.86 10.34
N ILE A 270 -2.20 1.62 9.34
CA ILE A 270 -2.29 1.27 7.93
C ILE A 270 -0.86 1.23 7.39
N TYR A 271 -0.45 0.09 6.87
CA TYR A 271 0.81 -0.07 6.20
C TYR A 271 0.61 0.00 4.69
N ASN A 272 1.32 0.91 4.03
CA ASN A 272 1.18 1.20 2.61
C ASN A 272 2.46 0.81 1.87
N GLN A 273 2.29 0.10 0.78
CA GLN A 273 3.36 -0.26 -0.15
C GLN A 273 2.99 0.26 -1.54
N TYR A 274 3.84 1.11 -2.09
CA TYR A 274 3.70 1.64 -3.44
C TYR A 274 4.77 1.07 -4.33
N LEU A 275 4.35 0.51 -5.47
CA LEU A 275 5.24 0.06 -6.54
C LEU A 275 4.90 0.87 -7.79
N PHE A 276 5.87 1.65 -8.26
CA PHE A 276 5.75 2.43 -9.48
C PHE A 276 6.44 1.67 -10.60
N ILE A 277 5.68 1.18 -11.57
CA ILE A 277 6.23 0.50 -12.74
C ILE A 277 6.75 1.57 -13.69
N GLU A 278 8.05 1.64 -13.85
CA GLU A 278 8.72 2.63 -14.66
C GLU A 278 8.98 2.09 -16.08
N ASP A 279 9.36 2.99 -16.99
CA ASP A 279 9.81 2.62 -18.33
C ASP A 279 11.21 1.98 -18.22
N SER A 280 11.25 0.65 -18.26
CA SER A 280 12.49 -0.12 -18.09
C SER A 280 13.50 0.17 -19.19
N GLU A 281 13.06 0.38 -20.43
CA GLU A 281 13.95 0.69 -21.55
C GLU A 281 14.60 2.05 -21.38
N ALA A 282 13.81 3.08 -21.06
CA ALA A 282 14.33 4.41 -20.78
C ALA A 282 15.29 4.45 -19.59
N ASN A 283 15.03 3.66 -18.55
CA ASN A 283 15.91 3.54 -17.40
C ASN A 283 17.22 2.81 -17.74
N LEU A 284 17.17 1.72 -18.49
CA LEU A 284 18.38 1.03 -18.96
C LEU A 284 19.26 1.95 -19.80
N GLN A 285 18.69 2.70 -20.75
CA GLN A 285 19.42 3.69 -21.55
C GLN A 285 20.07 4.76 -20.67
N ARG A 286 19.39 5.19 -19.59
CA ARG A 286 19.95 6.14 -18.63
C ARG A 286 21.15 5.55 -17.88
N PHE A 287 21.05 4.30 -17.43
CA PHE A 287 22.15 3.60 -16.75
C PHE A 287 23.31 3.33 -17.69
N GLU A 288 23.06 2.95 -18.94
CA GLU A 288 24.12 2.81 -19.94
C GLU A 288 24.88 4.12 -20.21
N LYS A 289 24.14 5.25 -20.27
CA LYS A 289 24.75 6.58 -20.38
C LYS A 289 25.59 6.89 -19.14
N GLN A 290 25.08 6.56 -17.96
CA GLN A 290 25.80 6.76 -16.69
C GLN A 290 27.05 5.88 -16.64
N ALA A 291 27.00 4.61 -17.05
CA ALA A 291 28.15 3.72 -17.14
C ALA A 291 29.24 4.31 -18.03
N ARG A 292 28.86 4.80 -19.24
CA ARG A 292 29.81 5.48 -20.14
C ARG A 292 30.47 6.70 -19.50
N ASN A 293 29.71 7.50 -18.75
CA ASN A 293 30.25 8.65 -18.04
C ASN A 293 31.22 8.21 -16.93
N MET A 294 30.85 7.19 -16.13
CA MET A 294 31.72 6.66 -15.06
C MET A 294 32.97 6.03 -15.62
N HIS A 295 32.90 5.33 -16.74
CA HIS A 295 34.06 4.80 -17.46
C HIS A 295 35.06 5.91 -17.81
N SER A 296 34.58 7.03 -18.34
CA SER A 296 35.44 8.18 -18.64
C SER A 296 36.12 8.78 -17.40
N LEU A 297 35.45 8.69 -16.25
CA LEU A 297 35.90 9.24 -14.96
C LEU A 297 36.62 8.20 -14.09
N ALA A 298 36.60 6.92 -14.44
CA ALA A 298 37.17 5.84 -13.63
C ALA A 298 38.68 6.01 -13.37
N ARG A 299 39.40 6.58 -14.36
CA ARG A 299 40.84 6.87 -14.23
C ARG A 299 41.19 7.94 -13.18
N TYR A 300 40.20 8.74 -12.76
CA TYR A 300 40.45 9.85 -11.84
C TYR A 300 40.09 9.51 -10.39
N SER A 301 39.30 8.48 -10.16
CA SER A 301 38.83 8.08 -8.84
C SER A 301 38.47 6.61 -8.77
N ARG A 302 38.97 5.93 -7.73
CA ARG A 302 38.60 4.53 -7.44
C ARG A 302 37.11 4.36 -7.18
N SER A 303 36.46 5.36 -6.59
CA SER A 303 35.01 5.34 -6.38
C SER A 303 34.24 5.30 -7.70
N ASN A 304 34.69 6.05 -8.71
CA ASN A 304 34.07 6.02 -10.03
C ASN A 304 34.25 4.66 -10.72
N GLN A 305 35.41 4.02 -10.53
CA GLN A 305 35.65 2.67 -11.04
C GLN A 305 34.71 1.65 -10.39
N ILE A 306 34.54 1.68 -9.07
CA ILE A 306 33.63 0.78 -8.36
C ILE A 306 32.18 1.03 -8.80
N ASN A 307 31.77 2.28 -8.95
CA ASN A 307 30.43 2.61 -9.42
C ASN A 307 30.19 2.14 -10.86
N GLU A 308 31.20 2.22 -11.74
CA GLU A 308 31.12 1.67 -13.08
C GLU A 308 30.92 0.15 -13.06
N GLU A 309 31.72 -0.58 -12.28
CA GLU A 309 31.64 -2.03 -12.14
C GLU A 309 30.24 -2.46 -11.69
N TRP A 310 29.67 -1.79 -10.68
CA TRP A 310 28.30 -2.08 -10.19
C TRP A 310 27.23 -1.80 -11.23
N ILE A 311 27.32 -0.67 -11.94
CA ILE A 311 26.36 -0.34 -13.00
C ILE A 311 26.45 -1.38 -14.14
N GLN A 312 27.66 -1.81 -14.53
CA GLN A 312 27.84 -2.82 -15.55
C GLN A 312 27.27 -4.20 -15.12
N GLU A 313 27.52 -4.60 -13.89
CA GLU A 313 26.96 -5.83 -13.32
C GLU A 313 25.41 -5.78 -13.33
N TYR A 314 24.81 -4.66 -12.89
CA TYR A 314 23.38 -4.45 -12.96
C TYR A 314 22.84 -4.51 -14.39
N LEU A 315 23.47 -3.83 -15.35
CA LEU A 315 23.06 -3.84 -16.76
C LEU A 315 23.12 -5.25 -17.35
N ASN A 316 24.19 -6.00 -17.09
CA ASN A 316 24.33 -7.38 -17.55
C ASN A 316 23.21 -8.27 -16.99
N THR A 317 22.90 -8.13 -15.71
CA THR A 317 21.83 -8.88 -15.05
C THR A 317 20.46 -8.47 -15.59
N ALA A 318 20.22 -7.18 -15.75
CA ALA A 318 18.95 -6.65 -16.25
C ALA A 318 18.67 -7.11 -17.68
N HIS A 319 19.67 -7.09 -18.56
CA HIS A 319 19.51 -7.58 -19.93
C HIS A 319 19.34 -9.09 -20.01
N SER A 320 20.12 -9.86 -19.24
CA SER A 320 20.07 -11.34 -19.29
C SER A 320 18.78 -11.91 -18.69
N GLN A 321 18.22 -11.27 -17.68
CA GLN A 321 17.03 -11.74 -16.98
C GLN A 321 15.75 -11.00 -17.36
N GLY A 322 15.82 -9.96 -18.19
CA GLY A 322 14.67 -9.13 -18.58
C GLY A 322 14.01 -8.48 -17.36
N LEU A 323 14.82 -7.80 -16.52
CA LEU A 323 14.31 -7.18 -15.30
C LEU A 323 13.43 -5.96 -15.63
N THR A 324 12.35 -5.83 -14.90
CA THR A 324 11.46 -4.65 -14.94
C THR A 324 11.94 -3.62 -13.93
N SER A 325 12.03 -2.36 -14.36
CA SER A 325 12.38 -1.24 -13.46
C SER A 325 11.19 -0.85 -12.61
N ILE A 326 11.33 -0.99 -11.29
CA ILE A 326 10.30 -0.65 -10.32
C ILE A 326 10.93 0.28 -9.27
N ARG A 327 10.19 1.37 -8.94
CA ARG A 327 10.49 2.20 -7.79
C ARG A 327 9.50 1.86 -6.68
N ALA A 328 10.00 1.53 -5.49
CA ALA A 328 9.19 1.22 -4.33
C ALA A 328 9.17 2.38 -3.32
N HIS A 329 8.04 2.55 -2.62
CA HIS A 329 7.91 3.45 -1.49
C HIS A 329 7.07 2.78 -0.42
N PHE A 330 7.54 2.84 0.83
CA PHE A 330 6.88 2.23 1.98
C PHE A 330 6.53 3.31 3.01
N MET A 331 5.31 3.23 3.54
CA MET A 331 4.80 4.21 4.46
C MET A 331 3.82 3.57 5.45
N SER A 332 3.89 3.97 6.72
CA SER A 332 2.95 3.50 7.72
C SER A 332 2.29 4.66 8.47
N TRP A 333 0.99 4.57 8.61
CA TRP A 333 0.16 5.51 9.37
C TRP A 333 -0.30 4.84 10.66
N HIS A 334 -0.09 5.52 11.76
CA HIS A 334 -0.52 5.06 13.07
C HIS A 334 -1.58 5.99 13.61
N GLY A 335 -2.72 5.41 14.02
CA GLY A 335 -3.78 6.08 14.74
C GLY A 335 -3.74 5.74 16.23
N VAL A 336 -3.72 6.73 17.10
CA VAL A 336 -3.77 6.53 18.55
C VAL A 336 -4.76 7.52 19.18
N THR A 337 -5.69 6.98 19.95
CA THR A 337 -6.77 7.76 20.58
C THR A 337 -6.31 8.60 21.78
N MET A 338 -5.09 8.40 22.31
CA MET A 338 -4.59 9.13 23.49
C MET A 338 -3.10 9.48 23.39
N LYS A 339 -2.72 10.66 23.85
CA LYS A 339 -1.34 11.17 23.88
C LYS A 339 -0.32 10.21 24.56
N ARG A 340 -0.72 9.53 25.64
CA ARG A 340 0.10 8.53 26.34
C ARG A 340 0.42 7.30 25.50
N SER A 341 -0.51 6.85 24.69
CA SER A 341 -0.31 5.70 23.79
C SER A 341 0.53 6.09 22.57
N TYR A 342 0.43 7.34 22.11
CA TYR A 342 1.25 7.87 21.03
C TYR A 342 2.76 7.80 21.35
N ASP A 343 3.13 8.32 22.53
CA ASP A 343 4.53 8.31 22.96
C ASP A 343 5.08 6.86 23.04
N LYS A 344 4.23 5.93 23.46
CA LYS A 344 4.59 4.51 23.56
C LYS A 344 4.70 3.83 22.20
N SER A 345 3.82 4.16 21.24
CA SER A 345 3.88 3.63 19.88
C SER A 345 5.10 4.19 19.11
N ARG A 346 5.40 5.48 19.26
CA ARG A 346 6.61 6.09 18.69
C ARG A 346 7.89 5.46 19.24
N MET A 347 7.93 5.22 20.55
CA MET A 347 9.09 4.56 21.18
C MET A 347 9.25 3.12 20.71
N MET A 348 8.16 2.41 20.42
CA MET A 348 8.19 1.05 19.91
C MET A 348 8.71 0.95 18.47
N TRP A 349 8.40 1.94 17.63
CA TRP A 349 8.94 2.02 16.27
C TRP A 349 10.46 2.24 16.25
N VAL A 350 10.95 3.13 17.10
CA VAL A 350 12.41 3.41 17.22
C VAL A 350 13.18 2.18 17.74
N LEU A 351 12.50 1.29 18.50
CA LEU A 351 13.12 0.08 19.04
C LEU A 351 13.01 -1.16 18.11
N HIS A 352 12.20 -1.10 17.04
CA HIS A 352 11.91 -2.24 16.18
C HIS A 352 12.31 -2.07 14.72
N LEU A 353 12.87 -0.93 14.34
CA LEU A 353 13.62 -0.82 13.11
C LEU A 353 15.03 -1.37 13.38
N PRO A 354 15.50 -2.35 12.57
CA PRO A 354 16.82 -2.94 12.74
C PRO A 354 17.94 -1.93 12.59
#